data_5af00431241621bca3efe02bf418a538
#
_entry.id   5af00431241621bca3efe02bf418a538
#
_cell.length_a   1.000
_cell.length_b   1.000
_cell.length_c   1.000
_cell.angle_alpha   90.00
_cell.angle_beta   90.00
_cell.angle_gamma   90.00
#
_symmetry.space_group_name_H-M   'P 1'
#
loop_
_entity.id
_entity.type
_entity.pdbx_description
1 polymer ?
#
loop_
_entity_poly.entity_id
_entity_poly.type
_entity_poly.pdbx_seq_one_letter_code
_entity_poly.pdbx_strand_id
1 'polypeptide(L)'
;MQAQWVLWGADLSPYALKVEALLRFAELPFRWLPRCGSFREALQASRRRAALVAGRQPLSWPPRDPLDEYPLVPFLFGPAGENLYDSSAIGAWLACRPTPGGRETPSLLPHDPALRFAVRLVDEALDEVGLYLVHHNRWVVAARDNGAGKRLAREMHPLLGPLAKLVEHFFPARQVRRLPYLFSVADPRDSRFDDLPRRLRPPPRAGFPPTHALLDALYTRLLTALEPLLAQRPFVFGPGFTLADASIYGQLGMNLTDPGARAALHALAPCVERWALGLAGGHFDAHKGEDRLLLDEAVAPLLAWVCDGFVPLMRQNAAAYETRRRQGERLFNEAAFKGGHALYTGTLLGHPFRSVVKTFQVRVWRDLRAEWEALAPADRARLEALLPEHHGLGRS
;
A
#
# COMPACT_ATOMS: atom_id res chain seq x y z
N MET A 1 -29.29 -17.53 -4.07
CA MET A 1 -28.01 -17.07 -3.50
C MET A 1 -27.99 -15.57 -3.61
N GLN A 2 -27.82 -14.84 -2.52
CA GLN A 2 -27.64 -13.39 -2.59
C GLN A 2 -26.42 -13.11 -3.47
N ALA A 3 -26.57 -12.16 -4.39
CA ALA A 3 -25.49 -11.71 -5.26
C ALA A 3 -24.38 -11.09 -4.39
N GLN A 4 -23.21 -11.73 -4.37
CA GLN A 4 -22.13 -11.44 -3.42
C GLN A 4 -20.96 -10.76 -4.15
N TRP A 5 -20.31 -9.81 -3.51
CA TRP A 5 -19.07 -9.18 -4.00
C TRP A 5 -17.92 -10.20 -4.06
N VAL A 6 -17.01 -10.01 -4.98
CA VAL A 6 -15.82 -10.87 -5.15
C VAL A 6 -14.57 -10.00 -5.09
N LEU A 7 -13.78 -10.17 -4.04
CA LEU A 7 -12.43 -9.63 -3.95
C LEU A 7 -11.48 -10.60 -4.68
N TRP A 8 -10.83 -10.11 -5.73
CA TRP A 8 -9.77 -10.84 -6.43
C TRP A 8 -8.40 -10.33 -6.00
N GLY A 9 -7.63 -11.16 -5.32
CA GLY A 9 -6.32 -10.80 -4.79
C GLY A 9 -5.69 -11.94 -4.00
N ALA A 10 -4.52 -11.71 -3.45
CA ALA A 10 -3.85 -12.63 -2.54
C ALA A 10 -3.66 -11.97 -1.16
N ASP A 11 -3.70 -12.74 -0.09
CA ASP A 11 -3.47 -12.25 1.28
C ASP A 11 -2.00 -11.79 1.50
N LEU A 12 -1.13 -12.06 0.53
CA LEU A 12 0.22 -11.56 0.47
C LEU A 12 0.32 -10.12 -0.07
N SER A 13 -0.79 -9.59 -0.59
CA SER A 13 -0.84 -8.23 -1.12
C SER A 13 -1.35 -7.27 -0.04
N PRO A 14 -0.58 -6.23 0.33
CA PRO A 14 -1.02 -5.24 1.29
C PRO A 14 -2.30 -4.53 0.84
N TYR A 15 -2.43 -4.26 -0.44
CA TYR A 15 -3.61 -3.63 -1.02
C TYR A 15 -4.86 -4.53 -0.97
N ALA A 16 -4.69 -5.87 -1.07
CA ALA A 16 -5.81 -6.79 -0.92
C ALA A 16 -6.26 -6.89 0.54
N LEU A 17 -5.33 -6.86 1.50
CA LEU A 17 -5.62 -6.77 2.93
C LEU A 17 -6.32 -5.44 3.29
N LYS A 18 -5.87 -4.31 2.71
CA LYS A 18 -6.54 -3.01 2.83
C LYS A 18 -8.01 -3.09 2.39
N VAL A 19 -8.27 -3.63 1.19
CA VAL A 19 -9.65 -3.78 0.69
C VAL A 19 -10.46 -4.77 1.52
N GLU A 20 -9.86 -5.87 1.99
CA GLU A 20 -10.52 -6.77 2.94
C GLU A 20 -11.00 -6.03 4.18
N ALA A 21 -10.14 -5.24 4.82
CA ALA A 21 -10.48 -4.47 6.01
C ALA A 21 -11.63 -3.48 5.74
N LEU A 22 -11.56 -2.76 4.61
CA LEU A 22 -12.62 -1.84 4.18
C LEU A 22 -13.97 -2.55 3.99
N LEU A 23 -13.98 -3.72 3.34
CA LEU A 23 -15.19 -4.49 3.11
C LEU A 23 -15.78 -5.06 4.41
N ARG A 24 -14.93 -5.52 5.33
CA ARG A 24 -15.34 -6.01 6.65
C ARG A 24 -15.93 -4.88 7.49
N PHE A 25 -15.27 -3.74 7.54
CA PHE A 25 -15.76 -2.57 8.28
C PHE A 25 -17.08 -2.04 7.72
N ALA A 26 -17.21 -1.99 6.39
CA ALA A 26 -18.45 -1.62 5.70
C ALA A 26 -19.56 -2.69 5.79
N GLU A 27 -19.30 -3.82 6.46
CA GLU A 27 -20.23 -4.96 6.55
C GLU A 27 -20.75 -5.44 5.19
N LEU A 28 -19.90 -5.28 4.13
CA LEU A 28 -20.25 -5.69 2.78
C LEU A 28 -19.88 -7.16 2.56
N PRO A 29 -20.86 -8.06 2.36
CA PRO A 29 -20.57 -9.48 2.17
C PRO A 29 -19.77 -9.74 0.91
N PHE A 30 -18.64 -10.42 1.03
CA PHE A 30 -17.76 -10.74 -0.10
C PHE A 30 -17.17 -12.15 -0.02
N ARG A 31 -16.69 -12.62 -1.16
CA ARG A 31 -15.85 -13.81 -1.27
C ARG A 31 -14.48 -13.43 -1.76
N TRP A 32 -13.46 -14.03 -1.18
CA TRP A 32 -12.08 -13.79 -1.58
C TRP A 32 -11.58 -14.88 -2.54
N LEU A 33 -11.34 -14.52 -3.78
CA LEU A 33 -10.84 -15.45 -4.80
C LEU A 33 -9.36 -15.15 -5.15
N PRO A 34 -8.60 -16.20 -5.52
CA PRO A 34 -9.02 -17.60 -5.71
C PRO A 34 -9.14 -18.42 -4.41
N ARG A 35 -8.67 -17.90 -3.27
CA ARG A 35 -8.51 -18.59 -1.98
C ARG A 35 -9.74 -19.38 -1.51
N CYS A 36 -10.93 -18.79 -1.57
CA CYS A 36 -12.18 -19.35 -1.03
C CYS A 36 -13.14 -19.85 -2.10
N GLY A 37 -12.69 -20.05 -3.34
CA GLY A 37 -13.54 -20.39 -4.47
C GLY A 37 -13.33 -21.78 -5.05
N SER A 38 -14.29 -22.22 -5.84
CA SER A 38 -14.13 -23.36 -6.74
C SER A 38 -13.25 -22.99 -7.94
N PHE A 39 -12.76 -24.00 -8.66
CA PHE A 39 -12.02 -23.79 -9.92
C PHE A 39 -12.79 -22.94 -10.93
N ARG A 40 -14.10 -23.17 -11.09
CA ARG A 40 -14.95 -22.44 -12.05
C ARG A 40 -15.01 -20.94 -11.68
N GLU A 41 -15.23 -20.63 -10.42
CA GLU A 41 -15.30 -19.24 -9.93
C GLU A 41 -13.96 -18.52 -10.07
N ALA A 42 -12.87 -19.18 -9.66
CA ALA A 42 -11.52 -18.65 -9.80
C ALA A 42 -11.16 -18.40 -11.28
N LEU A 43 -11.52 -19.32 -12.17
CA LEU A 43 -11.30 -19.18 -13.62
C LEU A 43 -12.13 -18.02 -14.20
N GLN A 44 -13.40 -17.89 -13.81
CA GLN A 44 -14.28 -16.81 -14.27
C GLN A 44 -13.74 -15.45 -13.83
N ALA A 45 -13.37 -15.30 -12.57
CA ALA A 45 -12.79 -14.05 -12.06
C ALA A 45 -11.44 -13.75 -12.72
N SER A 46 -10.59 -14.74 -12.95
CA SER A 46 -9.33 -14.60 -13.68
C SER A 46 -9.54 -14.12 -15.12
N ARG A 47 -10.52 -14.68 -15.83
CA ARG A 47 -10.88 -14.25 -17.20
C ARG A 47 -11.42 -12.82 -17.21
N ARG A 48 -12.28 -12.45 -16.23
CA ARG A 48 -12.81 -11.09 -16.08
C ARG A 48 -11.67 -10.10 -15.87
N ARG A 49 -10.75 -10.40 -14.93
CA ARG A 49 -9.54 -9.60 -14.73
C ARG A 49 -8.71 -9.47 -16.00
N ALA A 50 -8.45 -10.56 -16.70
CA ALA A 50 -7.67 -10.54 -17.95
C ALA A 50 -8.32 -9.68 -19.03
N ALA A 51 -9.66 -9.66 -19.12
CA ALA A 51 -10.41 -8.81 -20.05
C ALA A 51 -10.27 -7.33 -19.69
N LEU A 52 -10.31 -6.98 -18.39
CA LEU A 52 -10.08 -5.61 -17.90
C LEU A 52 -8.67 -5.14 -18.22
N VAL A 53 -7.68 -5.95 -17.92
CA VAL A 53 -6.25 -5.67 -18.19
C VAL A 53 -6.00 -5.45 -19.68
N ALA A 54 -6.63 -6.26 -20.51
CA ALA A 54 -6.52 -6.13 -21.97
C ALA A 54 -7.39 -5.01 -22.58
N GLY A 55 -8.08 -4.22 -21.74
CA GLY A 55 -8.97 -3.15 -22.21
C GLY A 55 -10.23 -3.63 -22.92
N ARG A 56 -10.54 -4.94 -22.87
CA ARG A 56 -11.73 -5.53 -23.50
C ARG A 56 -13.01 -5.32 -22.69
N GLN A 57 -12.88 -4.97 -21.44
CA GLN A 57 -13.97 -4.55 -20.55
C GLN A 57 -13.61 -3.23 -19.89
N PRO A 58 -14.58 -2.32 -19.65
CA PRO A 58 -14.32 -1.09 -18.92
C PRO A 58 -14.22 -1.36 -17.42
N LEU A 59 -13.47 -0.49 -16.71
CA LEU A 59 -13.62 -0.31 -15.27
C LEU A 59 -14.91 0.49 -15.03
N SER A 60 -15.61 0.13 -13.96
CA SER A 60 -16.73 0.93 -13.45
C SER A 60 -16.24 2.08 -12.58
N TRP A 61 -15.10 1.87 -11.89
CA TRP A 61 -14.42 2.86 -11.05
C TRP A 61 -13.00 2.39 -10.70
N PRO A 62 -12.02 3.30 -10.61
CA PRO A 62 -12.06 4.71 -11.06
C PRO A 62 -12.02 4.81 -12.59
N PRO A 63 -12.23 6.01 -13.16
CA PRO A 63 -11.89 6.24 -14.55
C PRO A 63 -10.38 6.05 -14.77
N ARG A 64 -9.99 5.55 -15.94
CA ARG A 64 -8.57 5.34 -16.25
C ARG A 64 -7.84 6.66 -16.37
N ASP A 65 -6.70 6.77 -15.69
CA ASP A 65 -5.73 7.85 -15.88
C ASP A 65 -4.58 7.35 -16.77
N PRO A 66 -4.07 8.16 -17.70
CA PRO A 66 -2.92 7.80 -18.55
C PRO A 66 -1.63 7.50 -17.77
N LEU A 67 -1.53 7.96 -16.53
CA LEU A 67 -0.41 7.73 -15.65
C LEU A 67 -0.55 6.44 -14.83
N ASP A 68 -1.71 5.78 -14.87
CA ASP A 68 -1.90 4.52 -14.15
C ASP A 68 -1.07 3.40 -14.76
N GLU A 69 -0.39 2.66 -13.89
CA GLU A 69 0.28 1.42 -14.26
C GLU A 69 -0.70 0.25 -14.06
N TYR A 70 -1.21 -0.31 -15.15
CA TYR A 70 -2.02 -1.53 -15.11
C TYR A 70 -1.14 -2.76 -15.28
N PRO A 71 -1.45 -3.86 -14.67
CA PRO A 71 -2.56 -4.23 -13.79
C PRO A 71 -2.08 -4.96 -12.54
N LEU A 72 -2.33 -4.45 -11.41
CA LEU A 72 -2.02 -5.12 -10.16
C LEU A 72 -3.31 -5.50 -9.41
N VAL A 73 -3.20 -6.37 -8.41
CA VAL A 73 -4.29 -6.68 -7.48
C VAL A 73 -4.35 -5.59 -6.40
N PRO A 74 -5.53 -5.33 -5.79
CA PRO A 74 -6.78 -6.08 -5.91
C PRO A 74 -7.72 -5.59 -7.02
N PHE A 75 -8.70 -6.47 -7.37
CA PHE A 75 -9.92 -6.07 -8.07
C PHE A 75 -11.13 -6.43 -7.20
N LEU A 76 -12.15 -5.58 -7.20
CA LEU A 76 -13.42 -5.87 -6.55
C LEU A 76 -14.51 -5.94 -7.62
N PHE A 77 -15.12 -7.12 -7.73
CA PHE A 77 -16.19 -7.39 -8.71
C PHE A 77 -17.54 -7.41 -8.03
N GLY A 78 -18.43 -6.55 -8.48
CA GLY A 78 -19.77 -6.48 -7.95
C GLY A 78 -20.76 -7.41 -8.65
N PRO A 79 -21.90 -7.68 -7.98
CA PRO A 79 -22.93 -8.59 -8.45
C PRO A 79 -23.72 -8.06 -9.65
N ALA A 80 -23.81 -6.76 -9.81
CA ALA A 80 -24.45 -6.13 -10.98
C ALA A 80 -23.48 -5.88 -12.16
N GLY A 81 -22.27 -6.48 -12.08
CA GLY A 81 -21.29 -6.37 -13.13
C GLY A 81 -20.21 -5.30 -12.90
N GLU A 82 -20.22 -4.66 -11.74
CA GLU A 82 -19.24 -3.63 -11.39
C GLU A 82 -17.81 -4.18 -11.40
N ASN A 83 -16.89 -3.42 -11.96
CA ASN A 83 -15.46 -3.68 -12.00
C ASN A 83 -14.73 -2.55 -11.31
N LEU A 84 -14.32 -2.74 -10.07
CA LEU A 84 -13.59 -1.75 -9.28
C LEU A 84 -12.13 -2.15 -9.18
N TYR A 85 -11.25 -1.15 -9.25
CA TYR A 85 -9.81 -1.30 -9.19
C TYR A 85 -9.21 -0.17 -8.35
N ASP A 86 -7.95 -0.32 -7.90
CA ASP A 86 -7.24 0.57 -7.00
C ASP A 86 -7.83 0.57 -5.58
N SER A 87 -7.01 0.27 -4.58
CA SER A 87 -7.48 0.09 -3.20
C SER A 87 -8.00 1.37 -2.57
N SER A 88 -7.37 2.51 -2.83
CA SER A 88 -7.82 3.82 -2.36
C SER A 88 -9.09 4.26 -3.05
N ALA A 89 -9.20 4.03 -4.37
CA ALA A 89 -10.41 4.32 -5.12
C ALA A 89 -11.60 3.44 -4.69
N ILE A 90 -11.36 2.15 -4.36
CA ILE A 90 -12.39 1.27 -3.77
C ILE A 90 -12.83 1.81 -2.41
N GLY A 91 -11.90 2.28 -1.57
CA GLY A 91 -12.20 2.93 -0.29
C GLY A 91 -13.08 4.18 -0.46
N ALA A 92 -12.71 5.05 -1.39
CA ALA A 92 -13.48 6.25 -1.73
C ALA A 92 -14.89 5.90 -2.26
N TRP A 93 -14.99 4.87 -3.10
CA TRP A 93 -16.26 4.38 -3.60
C TRP A 93 -17.16 3.81 -2.49
N LEU A 94 -16.58 3.08 -1.52
CA LEU A 94 -17.30 2.58 -0.35
C LEU A 94 -17.78 3.73 0.55
N ALA A 95 -16.98 4.77 0.75
CA ALA A 95 -17.32 5.94 1.54
C ALA A 95 -18.54 6.72 1.02
N CYS A 96 -18.83 6.62 -0.27
CA CYS A 96 -19.97 7.29 -0.90
C CYS A 96 -21.25 6.42 -0.94
N ARG A 97 -21.23 5.19 -0.42
CA ARG A 97 -22.37 4.27 -0.52
C ARG A 97 -23.18 4.21 0.77
N PRO A 98 -24.51 4.22 0.68
CA PRO A 98 -25.34 3.92 1.83
C PRO A 98 -25.09 2.46 2.27
N THR A 99 -24.92 2.24 3.57
CA THR A 99 -24.84 0.90 4.13
C THR A 99 -26.15 0.14 3.96
N PRO A 100 -26.11 -1.20 3.77
CA PRO A 100 -27.30 -2.02 3.76
C PRO A 100 -28.12 -1.79 5.04
N GLY A 101 -29.42 -1.45 4.89
CA GLY A 101 -30.32 -1.19 6.03
C GLY A 101 -30.45 0.27 6.46
N GLY A 102 -29.97 1.25 5.68
CA GLY A 102 -30.15 2.70 5.95
C GLY A 102 -29.36 3.22 7.14
N ARG A 103 -28.38 2.47 7.64
CA ARG A 103 -27.43 2.93 8.65
C ARG A 103 -26.51 3.98 8.06
N GLU A 104 -25.98 4.87 8.90
CA GLU A 104 -24.97 5.84 8.49
C GLU A 104 -23.82 5.15 7.78
N THR A 105 -23.39 5.73 6.66
CA THR A 105 -22.22 5.24 5.92
C THR A 105 -21.01 5.37 6.83
N PRO A 106 -20.21 4.32 7.04
CA PRO A 106 -19.00 4.43 7.83
C PRO A 106 -18.12 5.53 7.25
N SER A 107 -17.66 6.45 8.10
CA SER A 107 -16.81 7.55 7.64
C SER A 107 -15.39 7.07 7.32
N LEU A 108 -15.24 6.37 6.21
CA LEU A 108 -13.92 6.00 5.69
C LEU A 108 -13.14 7.23 5.20
N LEU A 109 -13.85 8.22 4.67
CA LEU A 109 -13.32 9.52 4.24
C LEU A 109 -14.21 10.62 4.85
N PRO A 110 -13.73 11.35 5.85
CA PRO A 110 -14.50 12.39 6.55
C PRO A 110 -14.98 13.50 5.63
N HIS A 111 -16.08 14.20 6.04
CA HIS A 111 -16.56 15.38 5.34
C HIS A 111 -15.75 16.63 5.70
N ASP A 112 -15.17 16.72 6.92
CA ASP A 112 -14.26 17.81 7.30
C ASP A 112 -13.06 17.83 6.33
N PRO A 113 -12.82 18.94 5.60
CA PRO A 113 -11.83 18.96 4.53
C PRO A 113 -10.40 18.78 5.02
N ALA A 114 -10.03 19.33 6.17
CA ALA A 114 -8.69 19.19 6.74
C ALA A 114 -8.44 17.75 7.18
N LEU A 115 -9.38 17.14 7.89
CA LEU A 115 -9.28 15.77 8.34
C LEU A 115 -9.28 14.79 7.13
N ARG A 116 -10.15 15.04 6.15
CA ARG A 116 -10.18 14.25 4.90
C ARG A 116 -8.84 14.27 4.18
N PHE A 117 -8.23 15.44 4.07
CA PHE A 117 -6.90 15.57 3.46
C PHE A 117 -5.84 14.80 4.27
N ALA A 118 -5.84 14.90 5.61
CA ALA A 118 -4.92 14.15 6.46
C ALA A 118 -5.08 12.63 6.29
N VAL A 119 -6.32 12.12 6.27
CA VAL A 119 -6.62 10.70 6.00
C VAL A 119 -6.06 10.26 4.64
N ARG A 120 -6.32 11.04 3.58
CA ARG A 120 -5.82 10.76 2.25
C ARG A 120 -4.30 10.81 2.15
N LEU A 121 -3.68 11.80 2.78
CA LEU A 121 -2.23 11.97 2.79
C LEU A 121 -1.52 10.76 3.45
N VAL A 122 -2.07 10.28 4.58
CA VAL A 122 -1.55 9.07 5.25
C VAL A 122 -1.80 7.82 4.40
N ASP A 123 -2.98 7.69 3.81
CA ASP A 123 -3.36 6.60 2.91
C ASP A 123 -2.34 6.43 1.76
N GLU A 124 -2.12 7.49 1.00
CA GLU A 124 -1.20 7.48 -0.14
C GLU A 124 0.27 7.28 0.29
N ALA A 125 0.66 7.83 1.44
CA ALA A 125 2.00 7.62 1.97
C ALA A 125 2.28 6.15 2.32
N LEU A 126 1.30 5.46 2.89
CA LEU A 126 1.39 4.03 3.18
C LEU A 126 1.38 3.19 1.89
N ASP A 127 0.55 3.56 0.92
CA ASP A 127 0.49 2.81 -0.34
C ASP A 127 1.79 2.93 -1.14
N GLU A 128 2.47 4.08 -1.12
CA GLU A 128 3.67 4.34 -1.93
C GLU A 128 4.99 4.02 -1.19
N VAL A 129 5.13 4.47 0.05
CA VAL A 129 6.36 4.24 0.85
C VAL A 129 6.21 2.97 1.70
N GLY A 130 5.07 2.78 2.34
CA GLY A 130 4.80 1.60 3.18
C GLY A 130 5.03 0.29 2.43
N LEU A 131 4.64 0.22 1.16
CA LEU A 131 4.91 -0.92 0.29
C LEU A 131 6.41 -1.31 0.26
N TYR A 132 7.31 -0.33 0.16
CA TYR A 132 8.75 -0.60 0.14
C TYR A 132 9.23 -1.18 1.47
N LEU A 133 8.71 -0.63 2.59
CA LEU A 133 9.05 -1.06 3.94
C LEU A 133 8.64 -2.51 4.20
N VAL A 134 7.39 -2.85 3.89
CA VAL A 134 6.88 -4.20 4.18
C VAL A 134 7.41 -5.27 3.21
N HIS A 135 7.73 -4.89 1.98
CA HIS A 135 8.48 -5.75 1.06
C HIS A 135 9.91 -6.00 1.54
N HIS A 136 10.60 -4.95 2.01
CA HIS A 136 11.91 -5.09 2.64
C HIS A 136 11.85 -6.05 3.82
N ASN A 137 10.89 -5.85 4.73
CA ASN A 137 10.71 -6.72 5.88
C ASN A 137 10.49 -8.18 5.50
N ARG A 138 9.61 -8.46 4.52
CA ARG A 138 9.36 -9.84 4.06
C ARG A 138 10.57 -10.48 3.42
N TRP A 139 11.26 -9.78 2.52
CA TRP A 139 12.27 -10.40 1.66
C TRP A 139 13.72 -10.15 2.10
N VAL A 140 13.95 -9.27 3.08
CA VAL A 140 15.26 -8.99 3.66
C VAL A 140 15.27 -9.36 5.15
N VAL A 141 14.41 -8.77 5.98
CA VAL A 141 14.39 -9.06 7.42
C VAL A 141 13.97 -10.51 7.68
N ALA A 142 12.89 -10.96 7.06
CA ALA A 142 12.39 -12.35 7.14
C ALA A 142 12.88 -13.25 5.98
N ALA A 143 14.04 -12.96 5.38
CA ALA A 143 14.53 -13.69 4.22
C ALA A 143 14.70 -15.20 4.47
N ARG A 144 14.96 -15.61 5.72
CA ARG A 144 15.20 -17.01 6.11
C ARG A 144 13.93 -17.78 6.47
N ASP A 145 12.89 -17.09 6.91
CA ASP A 145 11.75 -17.72 7.56
C ASP A 145 10.39 -17.29 7.01
N ASN A 146 10.35 -16.52 5.92
CA ASN A 146 9.06 -16.17 5.31
C ASN A 146 8.42 -17.37 4.61
N GLY A 147 7.12 -17.52 4.83
CA GLY A 147 6.31 -18.58 4.23
C GLY A 147 5.56 -18.17 2.96
N ALA A 148 5.89 -17.01 2.36
CA ALA A 148 5.09 -16.38 1.31
C ALA A 148 4.86 -17.29 0.08
N GLY A 149 5.88 -18.03 -0.36
CA GLY A 149 5.75 -18.96 -1.48
C GLY A 149 4.73 -20.06 -1.22
N LYS A 150 4.80 -20.70 -0.04
CA LYS A 150 3.87 -21.76 0.39
C LYS A 150 2.44 -21.23 0.54
N ARG A 151 2.29 -20.02 1.06
CA ARG A 151 0.97 -19.38 1.24
C ARG A 151 0.32 -19.11 -0.11
N LEU A 152 1.04 -18.44 -1.01
CA LEU A 152 0.51 -18.17 -2.34
C LEU A 152 0.17 -19.44 -3.11
N ALA A 153 0.99 -20.50 -2.99
CA ALA A 153 0.69 -21.78 -3.61
C ALA A 153 -0.64 -22.35 -3.09
N ARG A 154 -0.91 -22.28 -1.79
CA ARG A 154 -2.18 -22.72 -1.20
C ARG A 154 -3.36 -21.89 -1.72
N GLU A 155 -3.23 -20.58 -1.79
CA GLU A 155 -4.29 -19.70 -2.31
C GLU A 155 -4.58 -19.95 -3.80
N MET A 156 -3.55 -20.23 -4.59
CA MET A 156 -3.68 -20.48 -6.02
C MET A 156 -4.12 -21.92 -6.33
N HIS A 157 -4.14 -22.81 -5.34
CA HIS A 157 -4.50 -24.21 -5.56
C HIS A 157 -5.89 -24.43 -6.21
N PRO A 158 -6.95 -23.67 -5.86
CA PRO A 158 -8.24 -23.81 -6.54
C PRO A 158 -8.18 -23.55 -8.05
N LEU A 159 -7.23 -22.69 -8.49
CA LEU A 159 -7.05 -22.34 -9.91
C LEU A 159 -6.03 -23.23 -10.63
N LEU A 160 -4.94 -23.59 -9.96
CA LEU A 160 -3.78 -24.24 -10.58
C LEU A 160 -3.65 -25.73 -10.25
N GLY A 161 -4.45 -26.24 -9.28
CA GLY A 161 -4.33 -27.60 -8.81
C GLY A 161 -2.90 -27.95 -8.38
N PRO A 162 -2.37 -29.15 -8.75
CA PRO A 162 -1.01 -29.57 -8.39
C PRO A 162 0.10 -28.62 -8.89
N LEU A 163 -0.14 -27.86 -9.97
CA LEU A 163 0.81 -26.89 -10.51
C LEU A 163 1.06 -25.72 -9.56
N ALA A 164 0.21 -25.50 -8.56
CA ALA A 164 0.42 -24.50 -7.53
C ALA A 164 1.76 -24.69 -6.78
N LYS A 165 2.31 -25.90 -6.69
CA LYS A 165 3.64 -26.16 -6.13
C LYS A 165 4.76 -25.41 -6.86
N LEU A 166 4.61 -25.13 -8.15
CA LEU A 166 5.57 -24.30 -8.90
C LEU A 166 5.60 -22.87 -8.40
N VAL A 167 4.46 -22.35 -7.94
CA VAL A 167 4.35 -21.00 -7.35
C VAL A 167 5.23 -20.91 -6.10
N GLU A 168 5.23 -21.94 -5.24
CA GLU A 168 6.06 -21.99 -4.03
C GLU A 168 7.55 -21.75 -4.34
N HIS A 169 8.01 -22.28 -5.46
CA HIS A 169 9.42 -22.21 -5.87
C HIS A 169 9.77 -20.90 -6.61
N PHE A 170 8.93 -20.51 -7.58
CA PHE A 170 9.27 -19.40 -8.49
C PHE A 170 8.88 -18.04 -7.96
N PHE A 171 7.82 -17.95 -7.15
CA PHE A 171 7.34 -16.67 -6.62
C PHE A 171 8.36 -15.97 -5.74
N PRO A 172 8.96 -16.60 -4.70
CA PRO A 172 9.98 -15.94 -3.87
C PRO A 172 11.17 -15.45 -4.70
N ALA A 173 11.70 -16.31 -5.59
CA ALA A 173 12.81 -15.93 -6.42
C ALA A 173 12.51 -14.74 -7.36
N ARG A 174 11.28 -14.65 -7.87
CA ARG A 174 10.82 -13.51 -8.66
C ARG A 174 10.75 -12.24 -7.81
N GLN A 175 10.21 -12.32 -6.59
CA GLN A 175 10.08 -11.15 -5.70
C GLN A 175 11.44 -10.64 -5.26
N VAL A 176 12.35 -11.52 -4.87
CA VAL A 176 13.71 -11.15 -4.48
C VAL A 176 14.44 -10.43 -5.63
N ARG A 177 14.33 -10.93 -6.87
CA ARG A 177 14.90 -10.23 -8.04
C ARG A 177 14.32 -8.85 -8.31
N ARG A 178 13.09 -8.59 -7.84
CA ARG A 178 12.40 -7.29 -7.99
C ARG A 178 12.72 -6.30 -6.88
N LEU A 179 13.40 -6.71 -5.83
CA LEU A 179 13.71 -5.84 -4.69
C LEU A 179 14.32 -4.49 -5.10
N PRO A 180 15.32 -4.43 -6.00
CA PRO A 180 15.87 -3.14 -6.44
C PRO A 180 14.86 -2.24 -7.18
N TYR A 181 13.90 -2.82 -7.91
CA TYR A 181 12.79 -2.09 -8.51
C TYR A 181 11.82 -1.55 -7.44
N LEU A 182 11.67 -2.28 -6.35
CA LEU A 182 10.87 -1.92 -5.16
C LEU A 182 11.71 -1.21 -4.10
N PHE A 183 12.72 -0.46 -4.52
CA PHE A 183 13.52 0.43 -3.68
C PHE A 183 14.46 -0.27 -2.66
N SER A 184 14.52 -1.61 -2.62
CA SER A 184 15.37 -2.36 -1.69
C SER A 184 16.61 -2.90 -2.40
N VAL A 185 17.75 -2.24 -2.20
CA VAL A 185 19.05 -2.55 -2.81
C VAL A 185 20.04 -2.97 -1.74
N ALA A 186 20.60 -4.17 -1.86
CA ALA A 186 21.62 -4.66 -0.93
C ALA A 186 23.00 -4.00 -1.17
N ASP A 187 23.82 -3.92 -0.11
CA ASP A 187 25.23 -3.61 -0.27
C ASP A 187 25.93 -4.81 -0.95
N PRO A 188 26.74 -4.63 -2.00
CA PRO A 188 27.48 -5.71 -2.63
C PRO A 188 28.43 -6.47 -1.68
N ARG A 189 28.82 -5.84 -0.57
CA ARG A 189 29.71 -6.41 0.47
C ARG A 189 28.95 -7.09 1.60
N ASP A 190 27.61 -7.07 1.56
CA ASP A 190 26.79 -7.64 2.63
C ASP A 190 26.80 -9.17 2.59
N SER A 191 27.51 -9.78 3.52
CA SER A 191 27.63 -11.23 3.67
C SER A 191 26.50 -11.86 4.51
N ARG A 192 25.60 -11.08 5.07
CA ARG A 192 24.51 -11.58 5.94
C ARG A 192 23.64 -12.67 5.32
N PHE A 193 23.61 -12.74 4.00
CA PHE A 193 22.75 -13.65 3.23
C PHE A 193 23.54 -14.76 2.49
N ASP A 194 24.82 -14.97 2.78
CA ASP A 194 25.65 -15.93 2.05
C ASP A 194 25.24 -17.39 2.28
N ASP A 195 24.54 -17.67 3.37
CA ASP A 195 23.94 -18.96 3.69
C ASP A 195 22.66 -19.26 2.88
N LEU A 196 22.02 -18.24 2.29
CA LEU A 196 20.81 -18.43 1.50
C LEU A 196 21.13 -18.95 0.09
N PRO A 197 20.21 -19.72 -0.51
CA PRO A 197 20.30 -20.03 -1.95
C PRO A 197 20.38 -18.76 -2.78
N ARG A 198 21.28 -18.71 -3.78
CA ARG A 198 21.54 -17.51 -4.60
C ARG A 198 20.29 -16.81 -5.11
N ARG A 199 19.24 -17.57 -5.48
CA ARG A 199 17.97 -17.03 -5.98
C ARG A 199 17.13 -16.30 -4.94
N LEU A 200 17.44 -16.48 -3.65
CA LEU A 200 16.73 -15.89 -2.50
C LEU A 200 17.57 -14.82 -1.78
N ARG A 201 18.78 -14.55 -2.22
CA ARG A 201 19.64 -13.50 -1.66
C ARG A 201 19.15 -12.14 -2.14
N PRO A 202 18.91 -11.16 -1.24
CA PRO A 202 18.64 -9.79 -1.63
C PRO A 202 19.76 -9.25 -2.54
N PRO A 203 19.44 -8.81 -3.75
CA PRO A 203 20.48 -8.48 -4.71
C PRO A 203 20.96 -7.03 -4.58
N PRO A 204 22.26 -6.78 -4.76
CA PRO A 204 22.75 -5.46 -5.11
C PRO A 204 22.37 -5.11 -6.56
N ARG A 205 22.50 -3.84 -6.94
CA ARG A 205 22.37 -3.40 -8.33
C ARG A 205 23.51 -2.43 -8.67
N ALA A 206 24.22 -2.71 -9.73
CA ALA A 206 25.33 -1.87 -10.18
C ALA A 206 24.88 -0.43 -10.44
N GLY A 207 25.61 0.55 -9.86
CA GLY A 207 25.30 1.97 -9.96
C GLY A 207 24.11 2.44 -9.11
N PHE A 208 23.62 1.61 -8.19
CA PHE A 208 22.59 1.98 -7.22
C PHE A 208 23.18 1.97 -5.82
N PRO A 209 23.01 3.03 -5.03
CA PRO A 209 23.34 3.02 -3.60
C PRO A 209 22.54 1.94 -2.86
N PRO A 210 23.11 1.31 -1.82
CA PRO A 210 22.35 0.45 -0.91
C PRO A 210 21.27 1.25 -0.18
N THR A 211 20.09 0.63 0.02
CA THR A 211 18.94 1.32 0.64
C THR A 211 18.39 0.61 1.87
N HIS A 212 18.98 -0.52 2.31
CA HIS A 212 18.45 -1.26 3.46
C HIS A 212 18.41 -0.40 4.72
N ALA A 213 19.50 0.33 5.04
CA ALA A 213 19.54 1.23 6.21
C ALA A 213 18.49 2.35 6.13
N LEU A 214 18.22 2.90 4.94
CA LEU A 214 17.16 3.87 4.73
C LEU A 214 15.77 3.27 5.01
N LEU A 215 15.51 2.06 4.51
CA LEU A 215 14.22 1.39 4.71
C LEU A 215 14.01 1.00 6.18
N ASP A 216 15.06 0.53 6.87
CA ASP A 216 15.03 0.25 8.30
C ASP A 216 14.74 1.53 9.11
N ALA A 217 15.39 2.65 8.77
CA ALA A 217 15.17 3.94 9.43
C ALA A 217 13.73 4.45 9.21
N LEU A 218 13.21 4.38 7.99
CA LEU A 218 11.82 4.77 7.68
C LEU A 218 10.80 3.89 8.42
N TYR A 219 11.03 2.58 8.47
CA TYR A 219 10.15 1.64 9.19
C TYR A 219 10.15 1.90 10.69
N THR A 220 11.33 2.07 11.29
CA THR A 220 11.46 2.40 12.71
C THR A 220 10.73 3.69 13.05
N ARG A 221 10.91 4.75 12.25
CA ARG A 221 10.23 6.04 12.47
C ARG A 221 8.71 5.93 12.33
N LEU A 222 8.21 5.15 11.37
CA LEU A 222 6.77 4.86 11.23
C LEU A 222 6.22 4.21 12.50
N LEU A 223 6.88 3.16 12.99
CA LEU A 223 6.42 2.44 14.17
C LEU A 223 6.53 3.30 15.44
N THR A 224 7.58 4.11 15.57
CA THR A 224 7.73 5.07 16.67
C THR A 224 6.61 6.11 16.70
N ALA A 225 6.10 6.53 15.53
CA ALA A 225 4.96 7.43 15.44
C ALA A 225 3.63 6.75 15.76
N LEU A 226 3.45 5.49 15.34
CA LEU A 226 2.19 4.75 15.51
C LEU A 226 2.02 4.17 16.92
N GLU A 227 3.09 3.73 17.57
CA GLU A 227 3.02 3.01 18.87
C GLU A 227 2.31 3.82 19.96
N PRO A 228 2.73 5.06 20.30
CA PRO A 228 2.04 5.84 21.32
C PRO A 228 0.62 6.23 20.91
N LEU A 229 0.37 6.42 19.62
CA LEU A 229 -0.92 6.78 19.07
C LEU A 229 -1.95 5.64 19.27
N LEU A 230 -1.59 4.42 18.83
CA LEU A 230 -2.46 3.24 18.92
C LEU A 230 -2.46 2.59 20.31
N ALA A 231 -1.56 2.99 21.21
CA ALA A 231 -1.65 2.64 22.62
C ALA A 231 -2.77 3.41 23.37
N GLN A 232 -3.13 4.60 22.87
CA GLN A 232 -4.08 5.50 23.53
C GLN A 232 -5.46 5.52 22.90
N ARG A 233 -5.58 5.14 21.64
CA ARG A 233 -6.84 5.19 20.88
C ARG A 233 -6.98 4.00 19.93
N PRO A 234 -8.21 3.60 19.61
CA PRO A 234 -8.45 2.42 18.78
C PRO A 234 -8.00 2.57 17.32
N PHE A 235 -7.98 3.82 16.79
CA PHE A 235 -7.59 4.12 15.41
C PHE A 235 -6.84 5.44 15.33
N VAL A 236 -6.17 5.68 14.20
CA VAL A 236 -5.27 6.84 13.99
C VAL A 236 -5.96 8.18 14.28
N PHE A 237 -7.19 8.35 13.80
CA PHE A 237 -7.95 9.58 13.97
C PHE A 237 -9.05 9.46 15.05
N GLY A 238 -8.79 8.71 16.13
CA GLY A 238 -9.70 8.58 17.26
C GLY A 238 -10.47 7.25 17.29
N PRO A 239 -11.75 7.23 17.67
CA PRO A 239 -12.52 6.00 17.79
C PRO A 239 -13.12 5.49 16.46
N GLY A 240 -13.00 6.24 15.37
CA GLY A 240 -13.53 5.86 14.06
C GLY A 240 -12.46 5.28 13.12
N PHE A 241 -12.80 4.18 12.42
CA PHE A 241 -11.94 3.58 11.41
C PHE A 241 -12.02 4.34 10.10
N THR A 242 -10.86 4.70 9.54
CA THR A 242 -10.74 5.48 8.31
C THR A 242 -9.97 4.72 7.23
N LEU A 243 -9.89 5.31 6.03
CA LEU A 243 -9.06 4.79 4.93
C LEU A 243 -7.57 4.71 5.31
N ALA A 244 -7.08 5.64 6.15
CA ALA A 244 -5.71 5.60 6.66
C ALA A 244 -5.43 4.35 7.50
N ASP A 245 -6.37 3.98 8.39
CA ASP A 245 -6.26 2.77 9.20
C ASP A 245 -6.24 1.51 8.33
N ALA A 246 -7.09 1.48 7.29
CA ALA A 246 -7.10 0.38 6.33
C ALA A 246 -5.75 0.22 5.61
N SER A 247 -5.10 1.34 5.25
CA SER A 247 -3.78 1.33 4.61
C SER A 247 -2.68 0.89 5.55
N ILE A 248 -2.64 1.40 6.77
CA ILE A 248 -1.68 0.97 7.79
C ILE A 248 -1.83 -0.54 8.04
N TYR A 249 -3.06 -1.01 8.24
CA TYR A 249 -3.33 -2.44 8.40
C TYR A 249 -2.92 -3.24 7.16
N GLY A 250 -3.27 -2.79 5.96
CA GLY A 250 -2.91 -3.47 4.73
C GLY A 250 -1.40 -3.71 4.63
N GLN A 251 -0.61 -2.69 4.91
CA GLN A 251 0.85 -2.77 4.89
C GLN A 251 1.39 -3.66 6.03
N LEU A 252 1.12 -3.34 7.28
CA LEU A 252 1.66 -4.07 8.43
C LEU A 252 1.11 -5.50 8.52
N GLY A 253 -0.15 -5.71 8.18
CA GLY A 253 -0.82 -7.01 8.12
C GLY A 253 -0.12 -8.00 7.18
N MET A 254 0.50 -7.49 6.10
CA MET A 254 1.31 -8.30 5.21
C MET A 254 2.46 -9.01 5.95
N ASN A 255 3.08 -8.36 6.93
CA ASN A 255 4.23 -8.87 7.67
C ASN A 255 3.86 -9.76 8.87
N LEU A 256 2.62 -9.74 9.35
CA LEU A 256 2.17 -10.57 10.49
C LEU A 256 2.39 -12.06 10.27
N THR A 257 2.52 -12.49 9.05
CA THR A 257 2.63 -13.88 8.64
C THR A 257 4.06 -14.34 8.36
N ASP A 258 5.02 -13.43 8.48
CA ASP A 258 6.44 -13.68 8.28
C ASP A 258 7.15 -13.57 9.64
N PRO A 259 7.60 -14.68 10.28
CA PRO A 259 8.02 -14.70 11.67
C PRO A 259 9.08 -13.64 12.02
N GLY A 260 10.13 -13.50 11.23
CA GLY A 260 11.17 -12.50 11.47
C GLY A 260 10.67 -11.05 11.36
N ALA A 261 9.82 -10.76 10.37
CA ALA A 261 9.23 -9.42 10.22
C ALA A 261 8.24 -9.11 11.35
N ARG A 262 7.44 -10.10 11.77
CA ARG A 262 6.55 -9.95 12.92
C ARG A 262 7.31 -9.75 14.22
N ALA A 263 8.40 -10.49 14.43
CA ALA A 263 9.25 -10.31 15.63
C ALA A 263 9.84 -8.89 15.68
N ALA A 264 10.29 -8.34 14.55
CA ALA A 264 10.75 -6.95 14.45
C ALA A 264 9.64 -5.94 14.77
N LEU A 265 8.42 -6.17 14.26
CA LEU A 265 7.25 -5.34 14.59
C LEU A 265 6.94 -5.39 16.09
N HIS A 266 6.90 -6.59 16.69
CA HIS A 266 6.64 -6.77 18.11
C HIS A 266 7.69 -6.06 18.99
N ALA A 267 8.96 -6.18 18.64
CA ALA A 267 10.05 -5.57 19.39
C ALA A 267 10.02 -4.04 19.40
N LEU A 268 9.57 -3.42 18.29
CA LEU A 268 9.53 -1.97 18.13
C LEU A 268 8.18 -1.38 18.55
N ALA A 269 7.07 -2.09 18.34
CA ALA A 269 5.72 -1.54 18.45
C ALA A 269 4.69 -2.63 18.82
N PRO A 270 4.68 -3.12 20.06
CA PRO A 270 3.78 -4.20 20.50
C PRO A 270 2.29 -3.80 20.50
N CYS A 271 1.95 -2.53 20.71
CA CYS A 271 0.56 -2.06 20.61
C CYS A 271 0.10 -2.06 19.15
N VAL A 272 0.95 -1.64 18.22
CA VAL A 272 0.69 -1.69 16.76
C VAL A 272 0.50 -3.13 16.31
N GLU A 273 1.34 -4.08 16.77
CA GLU A 273 1.16 -5.50 16.44
C GLU A 273 -0.19 -6.02 16.95
N ARG A 274 -0.54 -5.73 18.21
CA ARG A 274 -1.82 -6.14 18.79
C ARG A 274 -3.01 -5.57 18.03
N TRP A 275 -2.94 -4.30 17.67
CA TRP A 275 -3.93 -3.62 16.85
C TRP A 275 -4.10 -4.30 15.48
N ALA A 276 -3.01 -4.54 14.78
CA ALA A 276 -3.04 -5.20 13.47
C ALA A 276 -3.57 -6.65 13.56
N LEU A 277 -3.24 -7.39 14.62
CA LEU A 277 -3.80 -8.72 14.89
C LEU A 277 -5.30 -8.66 15.18
N GLY A 278 -5.79 -7.65 15.89
CA GLY A 278 -7.21 -7.41 16.12
C GLY A 278 -7.96 -7.24 14.80
N LEU A 279 -7.47 -6.39 13.91
CA LEU A 279 -8.08 -6.18 12.58
C LEU A 279 -8.01 -7.44 11.70
N ALA A 280 -6.90 -8.18 11.73
CA ALA A 280 -6.78 -9.47 11.06
C ALA A 280 -7.81 -10.49 11.57
N GLY A 281 -8.15 -10.45 12.86
CA GLY A 281 -9.22 -11.23 13.50
C GLY A 281 -10.64 -10.73 13.19
N GLY A 282 -10.78 -9.60 12.52
CA GLY A 282 -12.08 -8.99 12.20
C GLY A 282 -12.67 -8.14 13.33
N HIS A 283 -11.86 -7.73 14.31
CA HIS A 283 -12.30 -6.87 15.42
C HIS A 283 -12.24 -5.39 14.98
N PHE A 284 -13.42 -4.87 14.66
CA PHE A 284 -13.61 -3.48 14.25
C PHE A 284 -14.54 -2.78 15.24
N ASP A 285 -14.13 -2.74 16.52
CA ASP A 285 -14.88 -2.02 17.58
C ASP A 285 -14.71 -0.51 17.39
N ALA A 286 -15.23 0.00 16.26
CA ALA A 286 -15.10 1.36 15.84
C ALA A 286 -16.41 2.11 15.96
N HIS A 287 -16.33 3.37 16.37
CA HIS A 287 -17.41 4.32 16.19
C HIS A 287 -17.64 4.56 14.69
N LYS A 288 -18.89 4.46 14.23
CA LYS A 288 -19.18 4.56 12.78
C LYS A 288 -19.43 5.99 12.28
N GLY A 289 -19.67 6.95 13.20
CA GLY A 289 -19.90 8.35 12.88
C GLY A 289 -18.61 9.18 12.78
N GLU A 290 -18.70 10.33 12.14
CA GLU A 290 -17.58 11.28 11.99
C GLU A 290 -17.39 12.20 13.20
N ASP A 291 -18.42 12.32 14.03
CA ASP A 291 -18.54 13.26 15.17
C ASP A 291 -17.44 13.08 16.24
N ARG A 292 -16.72 11.95 16.20
CA ARG A 292 -15.63 11.63 17.12
C ARG A 292 -14.26 11.49 16.46
N LEU A 293 -14.16 11.76 15.16
CA LEU A 293 -12.85 11.78 14.49
C LEU A 293 -12.07 13.02 14.92
N LEU A 294 -10.76 12.84 15.15
CA LEU A 294 -9.88 13.86 15.73
C LEU A 294 -8.73 14.16 14.78
N LEU A 295 -8.55 15.44 14.48
CA LEU A 295 -7.35 15.98 13.88
C LEU A 295 -6.64 16.84 14.94
N ASP A 296 -5.76 16.21 15.71
CA ASP A 296 -5.10 16.79 16.88
C ASP A 296 -3.59 16.54 16.89
N GLU A 297 -2.87 17.07 17.87
CA GLU A 297 -1.40 16.96 17.98
C GLU A 297 -0.89 15.53 18.08
N ALA A 298 -1.71 14.56 18.48
CA ALA A 298 -1.26 13.17 18.57
C ALA A 298 -0.93 12.55 17.21
N VAL A 299 -1.49 13.06 16.11
CA VAL A 299 -1.16 12.60 14.74
C VAL A 299 0.07 13.30 14.15
N ALA A 300 0.56 14.37 14.78
CA ALA A 300 1.69 15.15 14.25
C ALA A 300 2.97 14.32 13.99
N PRO A 301 3.37 13.34 14.84
CA PRO A 301 4.53 12.48 14.55
C PRO A 301 4.34 11.62 13.28
N LEU A 302 3.12 11.13 13.02
CA LEU A 302 2.80 10.39 11.81
C LEU A 302 2.84 11.29 10.56
N LEU A 303 2.28 12.50 10.67
CA LEU A 303 2.34 13.48 9.59
C LEU A 303 3.79 13.93 9.31
N ALA A 304 4.63 14.05 10.34
CA ALA A 304 6.05 14.32 10.17
C ALA A 304 6.76 13.18 9.41
N TRP A 305 6.46 11.91 9.72
CA TRP A 305 6.97 10.77 8.96
C TRP A 305 6.57 10.85 7.47
N VAL A 306 5.33 11.25 7.18
CA VAL A 306 4.87 11.45 5.80
C VAL A 306 5.68 12.55 5.11
N CYS A 307 5.90 13.67 5.78
CA CYS A 307 6.65 14.81 5.24
C CYS A 307 8.15 14.52 5.06
N ASP A 308 8.73 13.65 5.88
CA ASP A 308 10.15 13.27 5.81
C ASP A 308 10.41 12.17 4.76
N GLY A 309 9.46 11.27 4.56
CA GLY A 309 9.61 10.09 3.70
C GLY A 309 8.87 10.19 2.37
N PHE A 310 7.55 10.34 2.42
CA PHE A 310 6.70 10.31 1.24
C PHE A 310 6.80 11.60 0.40
N VAL A 311 6.60 12.76 0.99
CA VAL A 311 6.57 14.03 0.24
C VAL A 311 7.86 14.27 -0.55
N PRO A 312 9.07 14.14 0.01
CA PRO A 312 10.30 14.32 -0.74
C PRO A 312 10.49 13.30 -1.86
N LEU A 313 10.06 12.06 -1.65
CA LEU A 313 10.13 11.01 -2.68
C LEU A 313 9.22 11.34 -3.87
N MET A 314 7.97 11.73 -3.59
CA MET A 314 7.00 12.09 -4.64
C MET A 314 7.45 13.30 -5.45
N ARG A 315 7.97 14.34 -4.78
CA ARG A 315 8.51 15.54 -5.45
C ARG A 315 9.67 15.21 -6.38
N GLN A 316 10.63 14.41 -5.91
CA GLN A 316 11.80 14.01 -6.70
C GLN A 316 11.37 13.13 -7.89
N ASN A 317 10.42 12.21 -7.69
CA ASN A 317 9.89 11.39 -8.77
C ASN A 317 9.14 12.22 -9.83
N ALA A 318 8.31 13.17 -9.42
CA ALA A 318 7.57 14.05 -10.33
C ALA A 318 8.51 14.95 -11.15
N ALA A 319 9.52 15.56 -10.51
CA ALA A 319 10.54 16.36 -11.20
C ALA A 319 11.35 15.53 -12.20
N ALA A 320 11.70 14.30 -11.81
CA ALA A 320 12.38 13.36 -12.69
C ALA A 320 11.50 12.95 -13.88
N TYR A 321 10.20 12.72 -13.68
CA TYR A 321 9.25 12.41 -14.73
C TYR A 321 9.24 13.51 -15.80
N GLU A 322 9.06 14.78 -15.40
CA GLU A 322 9.04 15.91 -16.31
C GLU A 322 10.35 16.05 -17.10
N THR A 323 11.48 15.81 -16.44
CA THR A 323 12.79 15.85 -17.07
C THR A 323 12.96 14.72 -18.10
N ARG A 324 12.64 13.49 -17.74
CA ARG A 324 12.78 12.31 -18.60
C ARG A 324 11.81 12.37 -19.79
N ARG A 325 10.59 12.83 -19.56
CA ARG A 325 9.59 13.04 -20.62
C ARG A 325 10.07 14.06 -21.66
N ARG A 326 10.66 15.17 -21.23
CA ARG A 326 11.25 16.18 -22.13
C ARG A 326 12.44 15.62 -22.92
N GLN A 327 13.19 14.65 -22.34
CA GLN A 327 14.27 13.96 -23.02
C GLN A 327 13.79 12.84 -23.99
N GLY A 328 12.46 12.69 -24.16
CA GLY A 328 11.87 11.74 -25.10
C GLY A 328 11.57 10.35 -24.51
N GLU A 329 11.81 10.12 -23.22
CA GLU A 329 11.43 8.86 -22.57
C GLU A 329 9.90 8.69 -22.59
N ARG A 330 9.46 7.48 -22.92
CA ARG A 330 8.04 7.12 -23.04
C ARG A 330 7.63 5.95 -22.14
N LEU A 331 8.61 5.21 -21.63
CA LEU A 331 8.39 4.02 -20.83
C LEU A 331 8.88 4.24 -19.40
N PHE A 332 7.99 4.09 -18.42
CA PHE A 332 8.22 4.40 -17.01
C PHE A 332 7.72 3.26 -16.12
N ASN A 333 8.27 2.05 -16.30
CA ASN A 333 7.82 0.84 -15.60
C ASN A 333 8.99 -0.11 -15.29
N GLU A 334 8.67 -1.34 -14.86
CA GLU A 334 9.69 -2.36 -14.57
C GLU A 334 10.57 -2.70 -15.79
N ALA A 335 10.05 -2.59 -17.02
CA ALA A 335 10.85 -2.83 -18.21
C ALA A 335 11.88 -1.70 -18.45
N ALA A 336 11.48 -0.44 -18.25
CA ALA A 336 12.40 0.69 -18.26
C ALA A 336 13.49 0.55 -17.19
N PHE A 337 13.11 0.14 -15.96
CA PHE A 337 14.06 -0.13 -14.89
C PHE A 337 15.08 -1.21 -15.29
N LYS A 338 14.64 -2.32 -15.88
CA LYS A 338 15.53 -3.41 -16.35
C LYS A 338 16.46 -2.96 -17.45
N GLY A 339 15.97 -2.13 -18.36
CA GLY A 339 16.74 -1.55 -19.46
C GLY A 339 17.68 -0.40 -19.05
N GLY A 340 17.59 0.08 -17.81
CA GLY A 340 18.39 1.22 -17.33
C GLY A 340 17.87 2.58 -17.82
N HIS A 341 16.61 2.64 -18.28
CA HIS A 341 15.94 3.85 -18.75
C HIS A 341 15.11 4.52 -17.68
N ALA A 342 14.76 5.79 -17.88
CA ALA A 342 13.93 6.60 -16.99
C ALA A 342 14.40 6.60 -15.51
N LEU A 343 15.68 6.41 -15.27
CA LEU A 343 16.28 6.39 -13.95
C LEU A 343 16.57 7.80 -13.46
N TYR A 344 16.43 8.00 -12.14
CA TYR A 344 16.84 9.23 -11.46
C TYR A 344 17.55 8.92 -10.15
N THR A 345 18.33 9.87 -9.66
CA THR A 345 18.98 9.83 -8.35
C THR A 345 18.32 10.85 -7.44
N GLY A 346 18.32 10.54 -6.15
CA GLY A 346 17.78 11.43 -5.14
C GLY A 346 18.38 11.18 -3.77
N THR A 347 17.86 11.89 -2.78
CA THR A 347 18.24 11.75 -1.37
C THR A 347 16.97 11.70 -0.52
N LEU A 348 16.95 10.80 0.46
CA LEU A 348 15.86 10.66 1.41
C LEU A 348 16.42 10.39 2.79
N LEU A 349 16.04 11.17 3.81
CA LEU A 349 16.63 11.14 5.17
C LEU A 349 18.17 11.18 5.15
N GLY A 350 18.76 11.96 4.25
CA GLY A 350 20.23 12.02 4.08
C GLY A 350 20.86 10.84 3.35
N HIS A 351 20.12 9.79 3.03
CA HIS A 351 20.60 8.62 2.29
C HIS A 351 20.42 8.81 0.78
N PRO A 352 21.48 8.64 -0.03
CA PRO A 352 21.33 8.66 -1.48
C PRO A 352 20.57 7.43 -1.97
N PHE A 353 19.78 7.60 -3.02
CA PHE A 353 19.13 6.50 -3.72
C PHE A 353 19.15 6.69 -5.24
N ARG A 354 18.89 5.61 -5.97
CA ARG A 354 18.58 5.63 -7.39
C ARG A 354 17.33 4.79 -7.65
N SER A 355 16.40 5.32 -8.44
CA SER A 355 15.14 4.66 -8.75
C SER A 355 14.75 4.90 -10.20
N VAL A 356 13.72 4.18 -10.66
CA VAL A 356 13.03 4.49 -11.92
C VAL A 356 11.85 5.42 -11.60
N VAL A 357 11.55 6.32 -12.52
CA VAL A 357 10.33 7.12 -12.45
C VAL A 357 9.11 6.19 -12.49
N LYS A 358 8.15 6.43 -11.60
CA LYS A 358 6.87 5.72 -11.52
C LYS A 358 5.72 6.68 -11.79
N THR A 359 5.01 6.44 -12.86
CA THR A 359 3.92 7.32 -13.32
C THR A 359 2.76 7.36 -12.34
N PHE A 360 2.44 6.23 -11.69
CA PHE A 360 1.42 6.19 -10.67
C PHE A 360 1.71 7.17 -9.52
N GLN A 361 2.95 7.22 -9.04
CA GLN A 361 3.37 8.19 -8.01
C GLN A 361 3.26 9.64 -8.49
N VAL A 362 3.47 9.90 -9.79
CA VAL A 362 3.25 11.23 -10.37
C VAL A 362 1.76 11.62 -10.30
N ARG A 363 0.86 10.68 -10.60
CA ARG A 363 -0.59 10.88 -10.47
C ARG A 363 -0.98 11.18 -9.02
N VAL A 364 -0.58 10.33 -8.10
CA VAL A 364 -0.85 10.50 -6.67
C VAL A 364 -0.38 11.87 -6.17
N TRP A 365 0.83 12.26 -6.52
CA TRP A 365 1.38 13.56 -6.12
C TRP A 365 0.63 14.74 -6.72
N ARG A 366 0.28 14.67 -8.00
CA ARG A 366 -0.55 15.67 -8.69
C ARG A 366 -1.89 15.86 -7.99
N ASP A 367 -2.56 14.75 -7.68
CA ASP A 367 -3.90 14.76 -7.11
C ASP A 367 -3.89 15.30 -5.66
N LEU A 368 -2.94 14.87 -4.83
CA LEU A 368 -2.75 15.41 -3.47
C LEU A 368 -2.43 16.90 -3.47
N ARG A 369 -1.61 17.37 -4.41
CA ARG A 369 -1.33 18.80 -4.54
C ARG A 369 -2.56 19.60 -4.92
N ALA A 370 -3.34 19.11 -5.87
CA ALA A 370 -4.59 19.75 -6.25
C ALA A 370 -5.58 19.82 -5.07
N GLU A 371 -5.70 18.76 -4.27
CA GLU A 371 -6.50 18.76 -3.06
C GLU A 371 -5.98 19.76 -2.02
N TRP A 372 -4.66 19.83 -1.79
CA TRP A 372 -4.05 20.80 -0.89
C TRP A 372 -4.31 22.25 -1.31
N GLU A 373 -4.18 22.54 -2.59
CA GLU A 373 -4.42 23.86 -3.16
C GLU A 373 -5.89 24.27 -3.09
N ALA A 374 -6.82 23.32 -3.14
CA ALA A 374 -8.26 23.54 -3.05
C ALA A 374 -8.77 23.72 -1.61
N LEU A 375 -7.98 23.42 -0.58
CA LEU A 375 -8.36 23.64 0.82
C LEU A 375 -8.60 25.12 1.10
N ALA A 376 -9.67 25.40 1.85
CA ALA A 376 -9.91 26.73 2.38
C ALA A 376 -8.75 27.18 3.31
N PRO A 377 -8.44 28.49 3.41
CA PRO A 377 -7.34 28.97 4.24
C PRO A 377 -7.41 28.50 5.70
N ALA A 378 -8.60 28.44 6.28
CA ALA A 378 -8.82 27.97 7.66
C ALA A 378 -8.49 26.47 7.83
N ASP A 379 -8.87 25.61 6.86
CA ASP A 379 -8.58 24.18 6.90
C ASP A 379 -7.10 23.92 6.69
N ARG A 380 -6.46 24.67 5.80
CA ARG A 380 -5.01 24.62 5.59
C ARG A 380 -4.25 25.02 6.84
N ALA A 381 -4.65 26.09 7.52
CA ALA A 381 -4.01 26.53 8.77
C ALA A 381 -4.11 25.48 9.88
N ARG A 382 -5.23 24.75 9.96
CA ARG A 382 -5.38 23.63 10.92
C ARG A 382 -4.38 22.52 10.64
N LEU A 383 -4.15 22.19 9.38
CA LEU A 383 -3.15 21.17 8.99
C LEU A 383 -1.72 21.68 9.21
N GLU A 384 -1.43 22.92 8.82
CA GLU A 384 -0.09 23.54 9.00
C GLU A 384 0.33 23.59 10.47
N ALA A 385 -0.62 23.73 11.40
CA ALA A 385 -0.34 23.65 12.83
C ALA A 385 0.16 22.26 13.30
N LEU A 386 -0.11 21.19 12.54
CA LEU A 386 0.27 19.81 12.85
C LEU A 386 1.43 19.31 11.98
N LEU A 387 1.67 19.97 10.86
CA LEU A 387 2.72 19.59 9.92
C LEU A 387 4.06 20.25 10.32
N PRO A 388 5.21 19.63 10.04
CA PRO A 388 6.49 20.27 10.23
C PRO A 388 6.65 21.47 9.26
N GLU A 389 7.41 22.49 9.64
CA GLU A 389 7.65 23.69 8.83
C GLU A 389 8.11 23.38 7.39
N HIS A 390 8.83 22.28 7.21
CA HIS A 390 9.35 21.84 5.93
C HIS A 390 8.43 20.86 5.18
N HIS A 391 7.14 20.80 5.51
CA HIS A 391 6.19 19.80 4.97
C HIS A 391 6.16 19.66 3.44
N GLY A 392 6.48 20.72 2.71
CA GLY A 392 6.68 20.67 1.25
C GLY A 392 5.43 20.46 0.37
N LEU A 393 4.23 20.43 0.94
CA LEU A 393 2.97 20.24 0.19
C LEU A 393 2.62 21.42 -0.69
N GLY A 394 2.89 22.65 -0.21
CA GLY A 394 2.60 23.90 -0.94
C GLY A 394 3.72 24.43 -1.83
N ARG A 395 4.88 23.77 -1.89
CA ARG A 395 6.01 24.23 -2.70
C ARG A 395 6.04 23.50 -4.05
N SER A 396 6.05 24.31 -5.13
CA SER A 396 6.25 23.84 -6.52
C SER A 396 7.67 23.33 -6.75
#